data_7f588cd4af50ee61c4023d905cb35f44
#
_entry.id   7f588cd4af50ee61c4023d905cb35f44
#
_cell.length_a   1.000
_cell.length_b   1.000
_cell.length_c   1.000
_cell.angle_alpha   90.00
_cell.angle_beta   90.00
_cell.angle_gamma   90.00
#
_symmetry.space_group_name_H-M   'P 1'
#
loop_
_entity.id
_entity.type
_entity.pdbx_description
1 polymer ?
#
loop_
_entity_poly.entity_id
_entity_poly.type
_entity_poly.pdbx_seq_one_letter_code
_entity_poly.pdbx_strand_id
1 'polypeptide(L)'
;MPLSAKEAWNRVLTAARQELPDQSIQSWLAPAEPMSLDEGKLVVGAPDEFAAQWNQNKHAEALTRLATEVVGAPTEVVFKVLEDRKKRPQMDFFVAPPTEPLNPAAPRPNPSNQPLNERYTFEHFVVGKSNELAAAAAFAVSESPGRTYNPLFIYGDTGLGKTHLMQAVAHRVLERNPNTRVLYVGAEQFINEVIEGIHGRTMPDLRRRYRQDVDLFLVDDIHFLAGKEATQEEFFHTFNALYEAGKQIVLTSDRPPTELSGLEERLVSRFVWGMVADIGHPDLEHRTAILRKKAEQDHLELAIPDDVLAFIAQHVRSSVRELEGSIIKLLLYASLRHREVSIELAREALGDRLQPDADAAAVKTRALPSIDKVQDIVARRWGVTPEGLRSKARIKSLTVPRQIAMYLAREMLQMQLVEIGQSFGGRDHSTVIHSVEKVQKQLQRDRVFRERVESARQELLTA
;
A
#
# COMPACT_ATOMS: atom_id res chain seq x y z
N MET A 1 56.08 -3.87 -10.67
CA MET A 1 55.03 -4.37 -11.56
C MET A 1 53.79 -3.49 -11.37
N PRO A 2 53.13 -3.06 -12.41
CA PRO A 2 51.88 -2.30 -12.24
C PRO A 2 50.85 -3.16 -11.49
N LEU A 3 50.19 -2.56 -10.51
CA LEU A 3 49.12 -3.22 -9.75
C LEU A 3 47.95 -3.54 -10.69
N SER A 4 47.38 -4.75 -10.58
CA SER A 4 46.13 -5.05 -11.25
C SER A 4 44.95 -4.31 -10.60
N ALA A 5 43.90 -4.01 -11.34
CA ALA A 5 42.71 -3.36 -10.82
C ALA A 5 42.16 -4.05 -9.58
N LYS A 6 42.18 -5.41 -9.56
CA LYS A 6 41.72 -6.25 -8.45
C LYS A 6 42.63 -6.10 -7.21
N GLU A 7 43.92 -6.06 -7.40
CA GLU A 7 44.88 -5.86 -6.28
C GLU A 7 44.78 -4.45 -5.70
N ALA A 8 44.66 -3.45 -6.57
CA ALA A 8 44.46 -2.06 -6.17
C ALA A 8 43.16 -1.92 -5.34
N TRP A 9 42.05 -2.43 -5.85
CA TRP A 9 40.76 -2.37 -5.15
C TRP A 9 40.78 -3.07 -3.77
N ASN A 10 41.34 -4.25 -3.70
CA ASN A 10 41.46 -4.98 -2.41
C ASN A 10 42.29 -4.22 -1.37
N ARG A 11 43.38 -3.55 -1.80
CA ARG A 11 44.19 -2.71 -0.91
C ARG A 11 43.44 -1.45 -0.49
N VAL A 12 42.70 -0.83 -1.40
CA VAL A 12 41.85 0.34 -1.11
C VAL A 12 40.75 -0.04 -0.10
N LEU A 13 40.07 -1.18 -0.27
CA LEU A 13 39.07 -1.68 0.70
C LEU A 13 39.70 -1.95 2.06
N THR A 14 40.93 -2.51 2.10
CA THR A 14 41.62 -2.75 3.36
C THR A 14 41.97 -1.45 4.08
N ALA A 15 42.40 -0.43 3.36
CA ALA A 15 42.65 0.89 3.92
C ALA A 15 41.35 1.60 4.34
N ALA A 16 40.28 1.44 3.55
CA ALA A 16 38.99 2.03 3.83
C ALA A 16 38.35 1.52 5.14
N ARG A 17 38.67 0.31 5.59
CA ARG A 17 38.22 -0.23 6.90
C ARG A 17 38.73 0.57 8.11
N GLN A 18 39.76 1.39 7.95
CA GLN A 18 40.25 2.24 9.03
C GLN A 18 39.52 3.60 9.10
N GLU A 19 38.87 4.00 8.02
CA GLU A 19 38.25 5.33 7.89
C GLU A 19 36.70 5.26 7.73
N LEU A 20 36.19 4.16 7.20
CA LEU A 20 34.76 4.00 6.95
C LEU A 20 34.18 2.94 7.89
N PRO A 21 32.91 3.07 8.33
CA PRO A 21 32.23 2.06 9.12
C PRO A 21 32.19 0.70 8.41
N ASP A 22 32.44 -0.38 9.14
CA ASP A 22 32.43 -1.75 8.60
C ASP A 22 31.14 -2.07 7.84
N GLN A 23 30.03 -1.55 8.31
CA GLN A 23 28.73 -1.70 7.68
C GLN A 23 28.65 -1.07 6.28
N SER A 24 29.24 0.12 6.09
CA SER A 24 29.30 0.79 4.77
C SER A 24 30.16 0.00 3.77
N ILE A 25 31.24 -0.60 4.26
CA ILE A 25 32.15 -1.40 3.41
C ILE A 25 31.45 -2.69 2.98
N GLN A 26 30.83 -3.40 3.90
CA GLN A 26 30.16 -4.67 3.60
C GLN A 26 28.94 -4.49 2.67
N SER A 27 28.17 -3.42 2.88
CA SER A 27 26.93 -3.17 2.14
C SER A 27 27.15 -2.62 0.74
N TRP A 28 28.08 -1.70 0.59
CA TRP A 28 28.18 -0.86 -0.61
C TRP A 28 29.44 -1.08 -1.43
N LEU A 29 30.57 -1.39 -0.76
CA LEU A 29 31.87 -1.49 -1.40
C LEU A 29 32.31 -2.94 -1.64
N ALA A 30 31.98 -3.88 -0.74
CA ALA A 30 32.32 -5.28 -0.91
C ALA A 30 31.62 -5.98 -2.08
N PRO A 31 30.34 -5.64 -2.42
CA PRO A 31 29.68 -6.16 -3.61
C PRO A 31 30.19 -5.60 -4.94
N ALA A 32 31.00 -4.53 -4.89
CA ALA A 32 31.50 -3.84 -6.09
C ALA A 32 32.75 -4.56 -6.65
N GLU A 33 32.78 -4.74 -7.96
CA GLU A 33 33.83 -5.46 -8.67
C GLU A 33 34.77 -4.49 -9.44
N PRO A 34 36.09 -4.57 -9.25
CA PRO A 34 37.03 -3.72 -10.01
C PRO A 34 37.04 -4.14 -11.48
N MET A 35 36.82 -3.18 -12.37
CA MET A 35 36.75 -3.40 -13.83
C MET A 35 38.08 -3.09 -14.52
N SER A 36 38.65 -1.91 -14.28
CA SER A 36 39.92 -1.51 -14.90
C SER A 36 40.68 -0.50 -14.02
N LEU A 37 41.98 -0.44 -14.24
CA LEU A 37 42.88 0.57 -13.67
C LEU A 37 43.75 1.13 -14.82
N ASP A 38 43.29 2.17 -15.45
CA ASP A 38 43.94 2.79 -16.62
C ASP A 38 43.91 4.30 -16.51
N GLU A 39 44.95 4.95 -17.03
CA GLU A 39 45.06 6.43 -17.14
C GLU A 39 44.77 7.19 -15.84
N GLY A 40 45.11 6.62 -14.67
CA GLY A 40 44.88 7.26 -13.38
C GLY A 40 43.40 7.16 -12.91
N LYS A 41 42.63 6.22 -13.49
CA LYS A 41 41.25 5.93 -13.04
C LYS A 41 41.10 4.46 -12.65
N LEU A 42 40.61 4.23 -11.44
CA LEU A 42 40.17 2.93 -10.98
C LEU A 42 38.64 2.84 -11.17
N VAL A 43 38.21 2.14 -12.23
CA VAL A 43 36.80 1.93 -12.52
C VAL A 43 36.31 0.71 -11.74
N VAL A 44 35.24 0.89 -10.95
CA VAL A 44 34.63 -0.13 -10.09
C VAL A 44 33.21 -0.31 -10.50
N GLY A 45 32.82 -1.54 -10.80
CA GLY A 45 31.47 -1.92 -11.17
C GLY A 45 30.60 -2.13 -9.95
N ALA A 46 29.50 -1.41 -9.86
CA ALA A 46 28.46 -1.62 -8.85
C ALA A 46 27.34 -2.52 -9.38
N PRO A 47 26.61 -3.22 -8.53
CA PRO A 47 25.58 -4.18 -8.96
C PRO A 47 24.38 -3.54 -9.67
N ASP A 48 24.10 -2.26 -9.42
CA ASP A 48 23.01 -1.49 -10.03
C ASP A 48 23.32 0.01 -10.06
N GLU A 49 22.45 0.78 -10.71
CA GLU A 49 22.62 2.23 -10.89
C GLU A 49 22.53 3.01 -9.58
N PHE A 50 21.69 2.55 -8.65
CA PHE A 50 21.56 3.16 -7.33
C PHE A 50 22.86 3.00 -6.53
N ALA A 51 23.41 1.77 -6.46
CA ALA A 51 24.67 1.49 -5.79
C ALA A 51 25.84 2.23 -6.42
N ALA A 52 25.87 2.37 -7.77
CA ALA A 52 26.87 3.13 -8.48
C ALA A 52 26.82 4.62 -8.08
N GLN A 53 25.63 5.21 -8.12
CA GLN A 53 25.41 6.62 -7.82
C GLN A 53 25.61 6.94 -6.34
N TRP A 54 25.18 6.02 -5.44
CA TRP A 54 25.40 6.12 -4.01
C TRP A 54 26.89 6.12 -3.66
N ASN A 55 27.63 5.13 -4.16
CA ASN A 55 29.08 5.02 -3.93
C ASN A 55 29.84 6.20 -4.52
N GLN A 56 29.44 6.66 -5.71
CA GLN A 56 30.03 7.83 -6.36
C GLN A 56 29.86 9.10 -5.51
N ASN A 57 28.68 9.32 -4.96
CA ASN A 57 28.36 10.53 -4.20
C ASN A 57 28.91 10.51 -2.77
N LYS A 58 28.92 9.33 -2.13
CA LYS A 58 29.23 9.22 -0.70
C LYS A 58 30.67 8.78 -0.42
N HIS A 59 31.23 7.92 -1.24
CA HIS A 59 32.49 7.25 -0.95
C HIS A 59 33.61 7.57 -1.94
N ALA A 60 33.30 8.08 -3.14
CA ALA A 60 34.30 8.27 -4.19
C ALA A 60 35.43 9.22 -3.79
N GLU A 61 35.18 10.29 -3.05
CA GLU A 61 36.20 11.24 -2.61
C GLU A 61 37.20 10.59 -1.62
N ALA A 62 36.68 9.90 -0.59
CA ALA A 62 37.51 9.19 0.38
C ALA A 62 38.28 8.05 -0.28
N LEU A 63 37.65 7.29 -1.16
CA LEU A 63 38.28 6.17 -1.87
C LEU A 63 39.31 6.63 -2.91
N THR A 64 39.12 7.79 -3.56
CA THR A 64 40.06 8.41 -4.47
C THR A 64 41.35 8.80 -3.74
N ARG A 65 41.26 9.36 -2.54
CA ARG A 65 42.41 9.66 -1.70
C ARG A 65 43.17 8.39 -1.34
N LEU A 66 42.47 7.36 -0.84
CA LEU A 66 43.06 6.06 -0.49
C LEU A 66 43.64 5.34 -1.72
N ALA A 67 43.00 5.42 -2.87
CA ALA A 67 43.51 4.83 -4.12
C ALA A 67 44.81 5.51 -4.57
N THR A 68 44.90 6.83 -4.43
CA THR A 68 46.12 7.59 -4.73
C THR A 68 47.27 7.16 -3.82
N GLU A 69 47.03 6.93 -2.52
CA GLU A 69 48.04 6.45 -1.59
C GLU A 69 48.47 4.98 -1.88
N VAL A 70 47.53 4.11 -2.21
CA VAL A 70 47.75 2.69 -2.48
C VAL A 70 48.48 2.46 -3.81
N VAL A 71 48.14 3.22 -4.84
CA VAL A 71 48.72 3.09 -6.19
C VAL A 71 50.02 3.87 -6.31
N GLY A 72 50.22 4.91 -5.47
CA GLY A 72 51.42 5.79 -5.52
C GLY A 72 51.40 6.78 -6.68
N ALA A 73 50.24 6.98 -7.33
CA ALA A 73 50.01 7.92 -8.40
C ALA A 73 48.59 8.50 -8.29
N PRO A 74 48.30 9.72 -8.75
CA PRO A 74 46.97 10.29 -8.75
C PRO A 74 45.95 9.33 -9.41
N THR A 75 45.00 8.79 -8.63
CA THR A 75 44.08 7.76 -9.11
C THR A 75 42.66 8.09 -8.63
N GLU A 76 41.77 8.43 -9.57
CA GLU A 76 40.37 8.71 -9.33
C GLU A 76 39.58 7.41 -9.28
N VAL A 77 38.71 7.24 -8.28
CA VAL A 77 37.78 6.11 -8.21
C VAL A 77 36.44 6.50 -8.84
N VAL A 78 36.02 5.74 -9.85
CA VAL A 78 34.78 5.98 -10.59
C VAL A 78 33.91 4.75 -10.55
N PHE A 79 32.66 4.89 -10.08
CA PHE A 79 31.69 3.79 -10.06
C PHE A 79 30.88 3.75 -11.35
N LYS A 80 30.72 2.54 -11.94
CA LYS A 80 29.87 2.27 -13.10
C LYS A 80 29.00 1.05 -12.83
N VAL A 81 27.90 0.92 -13.54
CA VAL A 81 27.04 -0.27 -13.47
C VAL A 81 27.72 -1.43 -14.21
N LEU A 82 27.65 -2.64 -13.64
CA LEU A 82 28.13 -3.87 -14.28
C LEU A 82 27.14 -4.28 -15.39
N GLU A 83 27.52 -4.14 -16.66
CA GLU A 83 26.64 -4.44 -17.82
C GLU A 83 26.36 -5.95 -18.02
N ASP A 84 27.05 -6.86 -17.35
CA ASP A 84 27.12 -8.30 -17.70
C ASP A 84 26.65 -9.27 -16.59
N ARG A 85 25.68 -8.91 -15.78
CA ARG A 85 24.87 -9.88 -15.03
C ARG A 85 23.41 -9.73 -15.44
N LYS A 86 22.81 -10.84 -15.94
CA LYS A 86 21.38 -11.02 -16.22
C LYS A 86 20.54 -9.97 -15.51
N LYS A 87 19.96 -9.03 -16.24
CA LYS A 87 19.17 -7.90 -15.78
C LYS A 87 18.38 -8.26 -14.54
N ARG A 88 18.85 -7.82 -13.38
CA ARG A 88 17.96 -7.70 -12.21
C ARG A 88 16.96 -6.62 -12.60
N PRO A 89 15.66 -6.80 -12.36
CA PRO A 89 14.69 -5.78 -12.74
C PRO A 89 15.05 -4.48 -12.01
N GLN A 90 15.41 -3.47 -12.79
CA GLN A 90 15.54 -2.09 -12.33
C GLN A 90 14.22 -1.67 -11.72
N MET A 91 14.24 -1.08 -10.54
CA MET A 91 13.09 -0.39 -9.96
C MET A 91 12.82 0.89 -10.76
N ASP A 92 12.11 0.76 -11.88
CA ASP A 92 11.55 1.89 -12.60
C ASP A 92 10.26 2.34 -11.93
N PHE A 93 10.39 3.27 -10.99
CA PHE A 93 9.25 3.83 -10.27
C PHE A 93 8.39 4.80 -11.10
N PHE A 94 8.83 5.19 -12.32
CA PHE A 94 8.19 6.29 -13.05
C PHE A 94 8.14 6.17 -14.58
N VAL A 95 8.41 5.00 -15.18
CA VAL A 95 8.36 4.86 -16.65
C VAL A 95 7.33 3.80 -17.05
N ALA A 96 6.38 4.19 -17.89
CA ALA A 96 5.50 3.26 -18.57
C ALA A 96 6.33 2.28 -19.41
N PRO A 97 5.99 0.97 -19.45
CA PRO A 97 6.78 -0.01 -20.16
C PRO A 97 6.85 0.32 -21.65
N PRO A 98 8.03 0.23 -22.28
CA PRO A 98 8.15 0.39 -23.73
C PRO A 98 7.45 -0.76 -24.45
N THR A 99 6.65 -0.44 -25.45
CA THR A 99 6.04 -1.39 -26.36
C THR A 99 7.11 -2.05 -27.22
N GLU A 100 7.47 -3.31 -26.92
CA GLU A 100 8.32 -4.11 -27.80
C GLU A 100 7.55 -4.59 -29.06
N PRO A 101 8.20 -4.66 -30.24
CA PRO A 101 7.56 -5.18 -31.44
C PRO A 101 7.37 -6.71 -31.37
N LEU A 102 6.18 -7.15 -31.64
CA LEU A 102 5.76 -8.55 -31.66
C LEU A 102 6.63 -9.44 -32.54
N ASN A 103 7.28 -10.44 -31.95
CA ASN A 103 7.97 -11.52 -32.66
C ASN A 103 6.98 -12.67 -32.90
N PRO A 104 6.76 -13.14 -34.16
CA PRO A 104 5.67 -14.07 -34.50
C PRO A 104 5.87 -15.54 -34.13
N ALA A 105 6.90 -15.91 -33.34
CA ALA A 105 7.21 -17.31 -33.00
C ALA A 105 7.23 -17.64 -31.51
N ALA A 106 6.70 -16.79 -30.61
CA ALA A 106 6.56 -17.10 -29.20
C ALA A 106 5.27 -17.91 -28.90
N PRO A 107 5.25 -18.80 -27.88
CA PRO A 107 4.01 -19.46 -27.47
C PRO A 107 2.97 -18.40 -27.13
N ARG A 108 1.72 -18.63 -27.55
CA ARG A 108 0.62 -17.68 -27.38
C ARG A 108 0.55 -17.24 -25.92
N PRO A 109 0.59 -15.93 -25.62
CA PRO A 109 0.51 -15.44 -24.25
C PRO A 109 -0.79 -15.90 -23.61
N ASN A 110 -0.71 -16.21 -22.33
CA ASN A 110 -1.85 -16.50 -21.46
C ASN A 110 -2.92 -15.40 -21.64
N PRO A 111 -4.21 -15.70 -21.66
CA PRO A 111 -5.29 -14.75 -21.93
C PRO A 111 -5.43 -13.61 -20.91
N SER A 112 -4.56 -13.54 -19.89
CA SER A 112 -4.59 -12.44 -18.92
C SER A 112 -4.22 -11.11 -19.60
N ASN A 113 -5.10 -10.14 -19.54
CA ASN A 113 -4.83 -8.78 -20.02
C ASN A 113 -3.84 -8.02 -19.14
N GLN A 114 -3.59 -8.51 -17.92
CA GLN A 114 -2.64 -7.91 -16.98
C GLN A 114 -1.60 -8.96 -16.59
N PRO A 115 -0.29 -8.66 -16.68
CA PRO A 115 0.74 -9.55 -16.18
C PRO A 115 0.63 -9.69 -14.66
N LEU A 116 0.89 -10.90 -14.17
CA LEU A 116 1.03 -11.13 -12.72
C LEU A 116 2.32 -10.46 -12.24
N ASN A 117 2.26 -9.87 -11.05
CA ASN A 117 3.45 -9.31 -10.41
C ASN A 117 4.32 -10.45 -9.87
N GLU A 118 5.55 -10.57 -10.38
CA GLU A 118 6.50 -11.63 -10.00
C GLU A 118 6.82 -11.67 -8.49
N ARG A 119 6.63 -10.55 -7.79
CA ARG A 119 6.86 -10.43 -6.34
C ARG A 119 5.68 -10.91 -5.50
N TYR A 120 4.52 -11.13 -6.08
CA TYR A 120 3.31 -11.51 -5.34
C TYR A 120 3.20 -13.03 -5.24
N THR A 121 4.11 -13.65 -4.47
CA THR A 121 4.16 -15.08 -4.20
C THR A 121 3.89 -15.37 -2.73
N PHE A 122 3.57 -16.62 -2.38
CA PHE A 122 3.43 -17.03 -0.98
C PHE A 122 4.73 -16.90 -0.18
N GLU A 123 5.89 -17.06 -0.81
CA GLU A 123 7.19 -16.88 -0.16
C GLU A 123 7.38 -15.44 0.34
N HIS A 124 6.84 -14.48 -0.39
CA HIS A 124 6.93 -13.06 -0.07
C HIS A 124 5.78 -12.55 0.79
N PHE A 125 4.74 -13.35 0.98
CA PHE A 125 3.61 -13.00 1.84
C PHE A 125 3.89 -13.37 3.29
N VAL A 126 3.92 -12.37 4.17
CA VAL A 126 4.13 -12.60 5.60
C VAL A 126 2.81 -12.97 6.25
N VAL A 127 2.78 -14.15 6.86
CA VAL A 127 1.61 -14.65 7.58
C VAL A 127 1.66 -14.23 9.04
N GLY A 128 0.56 -13.73 9.57
CA GLY A 128 0.38 -13.36 10.97
C GLY A 128 -1.09 -13.55 11.38
N LYS A 129 -1.40 -13.29 12.64
CA LYS A 129 -2.74 -13.52 13.21
C LYS A 129 -3.87 -12.86 12.42
N SER A 130 -3.60 -11.71 11.81
CA SER A 130 -4.60 -10.92 11.10
C SER A 130 -4.92 -11.41 9.69
N ASN A 131 -4.15 -12.37 9.13
CA ASN A 131 -4.32 -12.88 7.78
C ASN A 131 -4.14 -14.40 7.66
N GLU A 132 -3.96 -15.10 8.77
CA GLU A 132 -3.66 -16.54 8.80
C GLU A 132 -4.75 -17.36 8.08
N LEU A 133 -6.01 -17.06 8.34
CA LEU A 133 -7.15 -17.76 7.71
C LEU A 133 -7.15 -17.55 6.19
N ALA A 134 -6.96 -16.31 5.74
CA ALA A 134 -6.92 -15.98 4.31
C ALA A 134 -5.73 -16.66 3.62
N ALA A 135 -4.55 -16.63 4.25
CA ALA A 135 -3.34 -17.28 3.74
C ALA A 135 -3.51 -18.81 3.64
N ALA A 136 -4.07 -19.44 4.67
CA ALA A 136 -4.32 -20.90 4.67
C ALA A 136 -5.36 -21.29 3.60
N ALA A 137 -6.45 -20.54 3.46
CA ALA A 137 -7.46 -20.78 2.43
C ALA A 137 -6.89 -20.60 1.02
N ALA A 138 -6.13 -19.54 0.78
CA ALA A 138 -5.47 -19.29 -0.51
C ALA A 138 -4.47 -20.39 -0.86
N PHE A 139 -3.68 -20.85 0.12
CA PHE A 139 -2.75 -21.95 -0.08
C PHE A 139 -3.50 -23.26 -0.41
N ALA A 140 -4.56 -23.60 0.32
CA ALA A 140 -5.39 -24.79 0.05
C ALA A 140 -6.01 -24.75 -1.35
N VAL A 141 -6.50 -23.59 -1.79
CA VAL A 141 -7.02 -23.37 -3.16
C VAL A 141 -5.93 -23.59 -4.20
N SER A 142 -4.71 -23.10 -3.97
CA SER A 142 -3.59 -23.27 -4.91
C SER A 142 -3.15 -24.72 -5.08
N GLU A 143 -3.33 -25.56 -4.02
CA GLU A 143 -3.03 -26.98 -4.06
C GLU A 143 -4.08 -27.83 -4.79
N SER A 144 -5.37 -27.41 -4.74
CA SER A 144 -6.48 -28.15 -5.33
C SER A 144 -7.53 -27.20 -5.93
N PRO A 145 -7.20 -26.50 -7.05
CA PRO A 145 -8.09 -25.54 -7.69
C PRO A 145 -9.42 -26.19 -8.13
N GLY A 146 -10.53 -25.49 -7.94
CA GLY A 146 -11.88 -25.91 -8.31
C GLY A 146 -12.50 -26.96 -7.38
N ARG A 147 -11.74 -27.49 -6.43
CA ARG A 147 -12.19 -28.55 -5.51
C ARG A 147 -12.34 -28.07 -4.06
N THR A 148 -11.45 -27.18 -3.66
CA THR A 148 -11.43 -26.66 -2.29
C THR A 148 -11.78 -25.17 -2.34
N TYR A 149 -12.75 -24.75 -1.52
CA TYR A 149 -13.14 -23.35 -1.38
C TYR A 149 -13.35 -22.59 -2.71
N ASN A 150 -14.45 -22.92 -3.41
CA ASN A 150 -14.79 -22.23 -4.66
C ASN A 150 -16.17 -21.56 -4.54
N PRO A 151 -16.28 -20.23 -4.63
CA PRO A 151 -15.20 -19.29 -4.78
C PRO A 151 -14.38 -19.10 -3.49
N LEU A 152 -13.15 -18.58 -3.62
CA LEU A 152 -12.43 -17.96 -2.51
C LEU A 152 -12.65 -16.43 -2.57
N PHE A 153 -13.24 -15.87 -1.53
CA PHE A 153 -13.51 -14.46 -1.41
C PHE A 153 -12.62 -13.85 -0.31
N ILE A 154 -11.69 -12.98 -0.67
CA ILE A 154 -10.75 -12.34 0.24
C ILE A 154 -11.16 -10.88 0.42
N TYR A 155 -11.38 -10.45 1.65
CA TYR A 155 -11.75 -9.06 1.90
C TYR A 155 -10.91 -8.42 3.01
N GLY A 156 -10.96 -7.11 3.10
CA GLY A 156 -10.25 -6.30 4.09
C GLY A 156 -9.91 -4.92 3.54
N ASP A 157 -9.44 -4.02 4.39
CA ASP A 157 -9.14 -2.66 4.02
C ASP A 157 -8.10 -2.53 2.90
N THR A 158 -8.05 -1.36 2.29
CA THR A 158 -7.11 -1.10 1.19
C THR A 158 -5.66 -1.19 1.65
N GLY A 159 -4.82 -1.87 0.84
CA GLY A 159 -3.37 -1.96 1.09
C GLY A 159 -2.96 -2.99 2.14
N LEU A 160 -3.82 -3.98 2.48
CA LEU A 160 -3.51 -5.06 3.42
C LEU A 160 -2.94 -6.34 2.76
N GLY A 161 -2.81 -6.38 1.42
CA GLY A 161 -2.21 -7.51 0.71
C GLY A 161 -3.19 -8.46 0.03
N LYS A 162 -4.46 -8.10 -0.16
CA LYS A 162 -5.47 -8.91 -0.87
C LYS A 162 -5.03 -9.33 -2.26
N THR A 163 -4.63 -8.37 -3.09
CA THR A 163 -4.12 -8.59 -4.44
C THR A 163 -2.87 -9.46 -4.44
N HIS A 164 -1.96 -9.27 -3.49
CA HIS A 164 -0.77 -10.09 -3.33
C HIS A 164 -1.17 -11.55 -3.10
N LEU A 165 -2.03 -11.81 -2.12
CA LEU A 165 -2.45 -13.17 -1.79
C LEU A 165 -3.20 -13.84 -2.94
N MET A 166 -4.06 -13.12 -3.65
CA MET A 166 -4.77 -13.61 -4.83
C MET A 166 -3.79 -13.98 -5.95
N GLN A 167 -2.77 -13.16 -6.23
CA GLN A 167 -1.78 -13.46 -7.26
C GLN A 167 -0.81 -14.57 -6.81
N ALA A 168 -0.55 -14.73 -5.52
CA ALA A 168 0.23 -15.85 -4.99
C ALA A 168 -0.44 -17.20 -5.30
N VAL A 169 -1.78 -17.27 -5.26
CA VAL A 169 -2.51 -18.45 -5.73
C VAL A 169 -2.18 -18.74 -7.20
N ALA A 170 -2.21 -17.74 -8.06
CA ALA A 170 -1.91 -17.91 -9.48
C ALA A 170 -0.48 -18.39 -9.73
N HIS A 171 0.51 -17.76 -9.08
CA HIS A 171 1.91 -18.18 -9.21
C HIS A 171 2.09 -19.64 -8.79
N ARG A 172 1.54 -20.03 -7.66
CA ARG A 172 1.65 -21.41 -7.16
C ARG A 172 0.97 -22.43 -8.08
N VAL A 173 -0.21 -22.09 -8.64
CA VAL A 173 -0.91 -22.95 -9.60
C VAL A 173 -0.08 -23.10 -10.89
N LEU A 174 0.50 -22.01 -11.40
CA LEU A 174 1.35 -22.02 -12.59
C LEU A 174 2.68 -22.77 -12.39
N GLU A 175 3.28 -22.67 -11.20
CA GLU A 175 4.47 -23.47 -10.84
C GLU A 175 4.20 -24.97 -10.93
N ARG A 176 3.02 -25.42 -10.50
CA ARG A 176 2.62 -26.83 -10.51
C ARG A 176 2.14 -27.30 -11.88
N ASN A 177 1.44 -26.44 -12.59
CA ASN A 177 0.95 -26.72 -13.93
C ASN A 177 1.07 -25.50 -14.84
N PRO A 178 2.18 -25.35 -15.56
CA PRO A 178 2.43 -24.21 -16.44
C PRO A 178 1.41 -24.02 -17.57
N ASN A 179 0.61 -25.05 -17.87
CA ASN A 179 -0.42 -24.99 -18.93
C ASN A 179 -1.77 -24.47 -18.42
N THR A 180 -1.90 -24.14 -17.13
CA THR A 180 -3.14 -23.61 -16.56
C THR A 180 -3.40 -22.22 -17.16
N ARG A 181 -4.61 -22.02 -17.67
CA ARG A 181 -5.05 -20.75 -18.24
C ARG A 181 -5.56 -19.85 -17.11
N VAL A 182 -4.70 -18.94 -16.67
CA VAL A 182 -5.01 -17.97 -15.61
C VAL A 182 -5.54 -16.71 -16.28
N LEU A 183 -6.69 -16.23 -15.83
CA LEU A 183 -7.23 -14.92 -16.20
C LEU A 183 -7.30 -14.04 -14.94
N TYR A 184 -6.43 -13.04 -14.87
CA TYR A 184 -6.43 -11.99 -13.88
C TYR A 184 -7.00 -10.71 -14.45
N VAL A 185 -7.98 -10.10 -13.77
CA VAL A 185 -8.65 -8.88 -14.22
C VAL A 185 -9.11 -8.06 -13.02
N GLY A 186 -8.97 -6.73 -13.07
CA GLY A 186 -9.66 -5.82 -12.16
C GLY A 186 -11.14 -5.68 -12.53
N ALA A 187 -12.02 -5.53 -11.55
CA ALA A 187 -13.45 -5.38 -11.82
C ALA A 187 -13.78 -4.19 -12.72
N GLU A 188 -13.07 -3.08 -12.59
CA GLU A 188 -13.24 -1.91 -13.50
C GLU A 188 -12.89 -2.25 -14.96
N GLN A 189 -11.82 -3.03 -15.17
CA GLN A 189 -11.45 -3.47 -16.51
C GLN A 189 -12.52 -4.39 -17.09
N PHE A 190 -13.02 -5.34 -16.30
CA PHE A 190 -14.13 -6.21 -16.73
C PHE A 190 -15.35 -5.39 -17.15
N ILE A 191 -15.73 -4.37 -16.38
CA ILE A 191 -16.82 -3.44 -16.72
C ILE A 191 -16.57 -2.78 -18.07
N ASN A 192 -15.38 -2.23 -18.28
CA ASN A 192 -15.03 -1.54 -19.52
C ASN A 192 -15.09 -2.49 -20.72
N GLU A 193 -14.54 -3.70 -20.60
CA GLU A 193 -14.57 -4.71 -21.65
C GLU A 193 -16.00 -5.17 -22.00
N VAL A 194 -16.89 -5.30 -21.00
CA VAL A 194 -18.31 -5.60 -21.23
C VAL A 194 -19.00 -4.47 -21.98
N ILE A 195 -18.76 -3.21 -21.59
CA ILE A 195 -19.33 -2.03 -22.26
C ILE A 195 -18.84 -1.95 -23.71
N GLU A 196 -17.53 -2.13 -23.93
CA GLU A 196 -16.94 -2.16 -25.27
C GLU A 196 -17.50 -3.32 -26.11
N GLY A 197 -17.65 -4.50 -25.51
CA GLY A 197 -18.24 -5.68 -26.14
C GLY A 197 -19.67 -5.46 -26.61
N ILE A 198 -20.47 -4.74 -25.82
CA ILE A 198 -21.86 -4.36 -26.19
C ILE A 198 -21.85 -3.38 -27.36
N HIS A 199 -21.05 -2.30 -27.29
CA HIS A 199 -20.99 -1.30 -28.34
C HIS A 199 -20.35 -1.84 -29.64
N GLY A 200 -19.30 -2.64 -29.52
CA GLY A 200 -18.57 -3.24 -30.62
C GLY A 200 -19.19 -4.52 -31.20
N ARG A 201 -20.28 -5.02 -30.60
CA ARG A 201 -20.91 -6.32 -30.94
C ARG A 201 -19.95 -7.52 -30.86
N THR A 202 -18.96 -7.46 -29.95
CA THR A 202 -17.93 -8.50 -29.72
C THR A 202 -18.19 -9.36 -28.49
N MET A 203 -19.39 -9.28 -27.92
CA MET A 203 -19.78 -10.09 -26.75
C MET A 203 -19.54 -11.60 -26.89
N PRO A 204 -19.72 -12.26 -28.06
CA PRO A 204 -19.41 -13.67 -28.20
C PRO A 204 -17.93 -13.99 -27.92
N ASP A 205 -17.00 -13.16 -28.39
CA ASP A 205 -15.56 -13.35 -28.17
C ASP A 205 -15.18 -13.10 -26.72
N LEU A 206 -15.75 -12.08 -26.10
CA LEU A 206 -15.60 -11.81 -24.68
C LEU A 206 -16.07 -13.00 -23.84
N ARG A 207 -17.27 -13.50 -24.11
CA ARG A 207 -17.83 -14.68 -23.41
C ARG A 207 -16.97 -15.92 -23.57
N ARG A 208 -16.43 -16.19 -24.77
CA ARG A 208 -15.52 -17.31 -25.01
C ARG A 208 -14.27 -17.16 -24.14
N ARG A 209 -13.64 -15.98 -24.14
CA ARG A 209 -12.43 -15.69 -23.37
C ARG A 209 -12.63 -15.84 -21.87
N TYR A 210 -13.74 -15.32 -21.34
CA TYR A 210 -14.03 -15.35 -19.91
C TYR A 210 -14.63 -16.67 -19.39
N ARG A 211 -15.31 -17.45 -20.24
CA ARG A 211 -16.03 -18.64 -19.79
C ARG A 211 -15.42 -19.97 -20.25
N GLN A 212 -14.69 -19.98 -21.40
CA GLN A 212 -14.16 -21.21 -21.99
C GLN A 212 -12.65 -21.33 -21.89
N ASP A 213 -11.93 -20.22 -22.06
CA ASP A 213 -10.48 -20.20 -22.13
C ASP A 213 -9.81 -19.93 -20.77
N VAL A 214 -10.47 -20.29 -19.65
CA VAL A 214 -10.03 -20.01 -18.28
C VAL A 214 -10.11 -21.27 -17.42
N ASP A 215 -9.08 -21.53 -16.62
CA ASP A 215 -9.03 -22.57 -15.61
C ASP A 215 -8.96 -21.99 -14.19
N LEU A 216 -8.37 -20.79 -14.05
CA LEU A 216 -8.31 -20.01 -12.79
C LEU A 216 -8.70 -18.56 -13.10
N PHE A 217 -9.80 -18.11 -12.50
CA PHE A 217 -10.36 -16.77 -12.69
C PHE A 217 -10.15 -15.92 -11.44
N LEU A 218 -9.39 -14.84 -11.57
CA LEU A 218 -9.03 -13.93 -10.48
C LEU A 218 -9.63 -12.56 -10.78
N VAL A 219 -10.46 -12.05 -9.88
CA VAL A 219 -11.10 -10.74 -10.03
C VAL A 219 -10.77 -9.86 -8.83
N ASP A 220 -10.04 -8.79 -9.09
CA ASP A 220 -9.63 -7.83 -8.07
C ASP A 220 -10.67 -6.73 -7.90
N ASP A 221 -10.90 -6.35 -6.64
CA ASP A 221 -11.78 -5.25 -6.24
C ASP A 221 -13.21 -5.36 -6.79
N ILE A 222 -13.86 -6.52 -6.58
CA ILE A 222 -15.21 -6.85 -7.09
C ILE A 222 -16.29 -5.83 -6.68
N HIS A 223 -16.07 -5.06 -5.62
CA HIS A 223 -17.00 -4.03 -5.15
C HIS A 223 -17.29 -2.94 -6.19
N PHE A 224 -16.43 -2.73 -7.19
CA PHE A 224 -16.68 -1.79 -8.30
C PHE A 224 -17.85 -2.20 -9.21
N LEU A 225 -18.31 -3.46 -9.16
CA LEU A 225 -19.52 -3.88 -9.86
C LEU A 225 -20.79 -3.27 -9.27
N ALA A 226 -20.75 -2.74 -8.04
CA ALA A 226 -21.92 -2.17 -7.36
C ALA A 226 -22.59 -1.09 -8.21
N GLY A 227 -23.91 -1.17 -8.38
CA GLY A 227 -24.70 -0.24 -9.18
C GLY A 227 -24.54 -0.34 -10.70
N LYS A 228 -23.90 -1.42 -11.22
CA LYS A 228 -23.68 -1.65 -12.65
C LYS A 228 -24.49 -2.86 -13.16
N GLU A 229 -25.82 -2.75 -13.18
CA GLU A 229 -26.76 -3.86 -13.43
C GLU A 229 -26.40 -4.72 -14.65
N ALA A 230 -26.21 -4.14 -15.83
CA ALA A 230 -25.89 -4.89 -17.06
C ALA A 230 -24.56 -5.66 -16.96
N THR A 231 -23.58 -5.11 -16.22
CA THR A 231 -22.28 -5.77 -16.01
C THR A 231 -22.39 -6.84 -14.93
N GLN A 232 -23.20 -6.63 -13.90
CA GLN A 232 -23.49 -7.64 -12.89
C GLN A 232 -24.17 -8.88 -13.50
N GLU A 233 -25.08 -8.69 -14.44
CA GLU A 233 -25.74 -9.79 -15.15
C GLU A 233 -24.72 -10.62 -15.95
N GLU A 234 -23.83 -9.96 -16.73
CA GLU A 234 -22.80 -10.66 -17.50
C GLU A 234 -21.80 -11.38 -16.59
N PHE A 235 -21.43 -10.74 -15.46
CA PHE A 235 -20.57 -11.34 -14.43
C PHE A 235 -21.23 -12.57 -13.80
N PHE A 236 -22.51 -12.50 -13.46
CA PHE A 236 -23.27 -13.61 -12.88
C PHE A 236 -23.27 -14.83 -13.81
N HIS A 237 -23.51 -14.63 -15.09
CA HIS A 237 -23.44 -15.71 -16.08
C HIS A 237 -22.04 -16.26 -16.27
N THR A 238 -21.02 -15.42 -16.20
CA THR A 238 -19.62 -15.84 -16.27
C THR A 238 -19.22 -16.66 -15.05
N PHE A 239 -19.60 -16.19 -13.87
CA PHE A 239 -19.38 -16.90 -12.61
C PHE A 239 -20.01 -18.30 -12.65
N ASN A 240 -21.29 -18.40 -13.01
CA ASN A 240 -21.98 -19.69 -13.06
C ASN A 240 -21.34 -20.65 -14.08
N ALA A 241 -21.01 -20.18 -15.27
CA ALA A 241 -20.36 -21.00 -16.30
C ALA A 241 -19.02 -21.58 -15.79
N LEU A 242 -18.20 -20.78 -15.11
CA LEU A 242 -16.92 -21.22 -14.55
C LEU A 242 -17.12 -22.16 -13.37
N TYR A 243 -18.04 -21.83 -12.46
CA TYR A 243 -18.33 -22.64 -11.29
C TYR A 243 -18.85 -24.04 -11.66
N GLU A 244 -19.82 -24.13 -12.60
CA GLU A 244 -20.37 -25.38 -13.10
C GLU A 244 -19.32 -26.22 -13.87
N ALA A 245 -18.37 -25.56 -14.53
CA ALA A 245 -17.24 -26.22 -15.19
C ALA A 245 -16.13 -26.64 -14.22
N GLY A 246 -16.31 -26.44 -12.89
CA GLY A 246 -15.31 -26.77 -11.87
C GLY A 246 -14.03 -25.93 -11.94
N LYS A 247 -14.09 -24.72 -12.54
CA LYS A 247 -12.98 -23.78 -12.59
C LYS A 247 -12.86 -22.99 -11.30
N GLN A 248 -11.64 -22.72 -10.86
CA GLN A 248 -11.42 -21.95 -9.63
C GLN A 248 -11.71 -20.47 -9.85
N ILE A 249 -12.42 -19.88 -8.91
CA ILE A 249 -12.73 -18.45 -8.86
C ILE A 249 -12.13 -17.89 -7.57
N VAL A 250 -11.38 -16.78 -7.66
CA VAL A 250 -10.87 -16.02 -6.51
C VAL A 250 -11.26 -14.56 -6.68
N LEU A 251 -11.86 -13.98 -5.66
CA LEU A 251 -12.38 -12.60 -5.66
C LEU A 251 -11.75 -11.81 -4.52
N THR A 252 -11.48 -10.52 -4.74
CA THR A 252 -11.10 -9.62 -3.65
C THR A 252 -12.09 -8.47 -3.51
N SER A 253 -12.20 -7.91 -2.31
CA SER A 253 -13.04 -6.75 -2.01
C SER A 253 -12.50 -5.94 -0.84
N ASP A 254 -12.98 -4.71 -0.68
CA ASP A 254 -12.71 -3.85 0.49
C ASP A 254 -13.55 -4.24 1.72
N ARG A 255 -14.66 -4.99 1.52
CA ARG A 255 -15.61 -5.39 2.58
C ARG A 255 -16.24 -6.75 2.27
N PRO A 256 -16.87 -7.42 3.26
CA PRO A 256 -17.51 -8.72 3.07
C PRO A 256 -18.67 -8.65 2.06
N PRO A 257 -19.04 -9.77 1.41
CA PRO A 257 -20.11 -9.80 0.41
C PRO A 257 -21.44 -9.23 0.89
N THR A 258 -21.78 -9.46 2.14
CA THR A 258 -23.04 -9.03 2.77
C THR A 258 -23.17 -7.52 2.97
N GLU A 259 -22.06 -6.80 2.94
CA GLU A 259 -21.99 -5.33 3.09
C GLU A 259 -21.85 -4.59 1.76
N LEU A 260 -21.80 -5.31 0.65
CA LEU A 260 -21.68 -4.74 -0.70
C LEU A 260 -23.02 -4.20 -1.18
N SER A 261 -23.39 -3.00 -0.73
CA SER A 261 -24.61 -2.32 -1.18
C SER A 261 -24.55 -2.02 -2.68
N GLY A 262 -25.63 -2.34 -3.42
CA GLY A 262 -25.71 -2.14 -4.88
C GLY A 262 -25.23 -3.33 -5.69
N LEU A 263 -24.86 -4.46 -5.06
CA LEU A 263 -24.76 -5.75 -5.72
C LEU A 263 -26.09 -6.49 -5.62
N GLU A 264 -26.42 -7.26 -6.67
CA GLU A 264 -27.59 -8.10 -6.68
C GLU A 264 -27.47 -9.25 -5.68
N GLU A 265 -28.54 -9.58 -4.97
CA GLU A 265 -28.58 -10.64 -3.94
C GLU A 265 -28.09 -12.00 -4.47
N ARG A 266 -28.38 -12.30 -5.75
CA ARG A 266 -27.92 -13.53 -6.40
C ARG A 266 -26.38 -13.61 -6.49
N LEU A 267 -25.68 -12.49 -6.71
CA LEU A 267 -24.21 -12.44 -6.69
C LEU A 267 -23.67 -12.59 -5.28
N VAL A 268 -24.25 -11.85 -4.32
CA VAL A 268 -23.87 -11.94 -2.91
C VAL A 268 -23.99 -13.39 -2.42
N SER A 269 -25.09 -14.06 -2.74
CA SER A 269 -25.31 -15.46 -2.40
C SER A 269 -24.21 -16.38 -2.98
N ARG A 270 -23.80 -16.17 -4.24
CA ARG A 270 -22.72 -16.94 -4.88
C ARG A 270 -21.36 -16.71 -4.22
N PHE A 271 -21.07 -15.48 -3.81
CA PHE A 271 -19.79 -15.15 -3.16
C PHE A 271 -19.64 -15.80 -1.79
N VAL A 272 -20.75 -16.00 -1.09
CA VAL A 272 -20.78 -16.66 0.24
C VAL A 272 -20.71 -18.19 0.16
N TRP A 273 -21.03 -18.81 -0.98
CA TRP A 273 -21.05 -20.27 -1.12
C TRP A 273 -19.73 -20.99 -0.85
N GLY A 274 -18.61 -20.32 -1.13
CA GLY A 274 -17.27 -20.87 -0.92
C GLY A 274 -16.68 -20.49 0.43
N MET A 275 -15.47 -19.99 0.40
CA MET A 275 -14.75 -19.48 1.58
C MET A 275 -14.65 -17.98 1.54
N VAL A 276 -15.14 -17.33 2.58
CA VAL A 276 -14.99 -15.88 2.81
C VAL A 276 -13.95 -15.70 3.89
N ALA A 277 -12.83 -15.06 3.56
CA ALA A 277 -11.69 -14.87 4.45
C ALA A 277 -11.31 -13.40 4.55
N ASP A 278 -11.10 -12.91 5.76
CA ASP A 278 -10.69 -11.53 6.02
C ASP A 278 -9.18 -11.38 6.13
N ILE A 279 -8.71 -10.20 5.76
CA ILE A 279 -7.37 -9.71 6.08
C ILE A 279 -7.52 -8.47 6.94
N GLY A 280 -7.21 -8.61 8.23
CA GLY A 280 -7.23 -7.50 9.19
C GLY A 280 -5.91 -6.72 9.23
N HIS A 281 -5.91 -5.64 10.00
CA HIS A 281 -4.71 -4.85 10.24
C HIS A 281 -3.64 -5.66 10.99
N PRO A 282 -2.37 -5.62 10.54
CA PRO A 282 -1.28 -6.31 11.20
C PRO A 282 -0.97 -5.67 12.57
N ASP A 283 -0.69 -6.49 13.58
CA ASP A 283 -0.14 -6.04 14.85
C ASP A 283 1.32 -5.57 14.71
N LEU A 284 1.93 -5.07 15.78
CA LEU A 284 3.29 -4.53 15.73
C LEU A 284 4.32 -5.57 15.29
N GLU A 285 4.21 -6.79 15.81
CA GLU A 285 5.12 -7.89 15.48
C GLU A 285 5.01 -8.26 13.99
N HIS A 286 3.78 -8.36 13.52
CA HIS A 286 3.50 -8.65 12.11
C HIS A 286 3.99 -7.53 11.18
N ARG A 287 3.78 -6.24 11.54
CA ARG A 287 4.31 -5.10 10.77
C ARG A 287 5.84 -5.12 10.69
N THR A 288 6.50 -5.42 11.81
CA THR A 288 7.97 -5.54 11.86
C THR A 288 8.47 -6.67 10.95
N ALA A 289 7.78 -7.82 10.97
CA ALA A 289 8.11 -8.95 10.11
C ALA A 289 7.91 -8.61 8.62
N ILE A 290 6.84 -7.88 8.26
CA ILE A 290 6.60 -7.40 6.90
C ILE A 290 7.73 -6.47 6.43
N LEU A 291 8.14 -5.50 7.26
CA LEU A 291 9.21 -4.57 6.91
C LEU A 291 10.56 -5.29 6.74
N ARG A 292 10.88 -6.26 7.60
CA ARG A 292 12.08 -7.11 7.46
C ARG A 292 12.05 -7.90 6.16
N LYS A 293 10.95 -8.60 5.91
CA LYS A 293 10.79 -9.37 4.67
C LYS A 293 10.93 -8.51 3.43
N LYS A 294 10.40 -7.29 3.48
CA LYS A 294 10.55 -6.31 2.40
C LYS A 294 11.99 -5.84 2.22
N ALA A 295 12.68 -5.56 3.32
CA ALA A 295 14.10 -5.19 3.28
C ALA A 295 14.95 -6.33 2.71
N GLU A 296 14.70 -7.59 3.10
CA GLU A 296 15.34 -8.77 2.53
C GLU A 296 15.13 -8.88 1.02
N GLN A 297 13.89 -8.74 0.54
CA GLN A 297 13.55 -8.84 -0.88
C GLN A 297 14.25 -7.81 -1.75
N ASP A 298 14.36 -6.59 -1.24
CA ASP A 298 14.98 -5.48 -1.96
C ASP A 298 16.49 -5.36 -1.64
N HIS A 299 17.06 -6.35 -0.91
CA HIS A 299 18.47 -6.39 -0.46
C HIS A 299 18.91 -5.14 0.32
N LEU A 300 18.00 -4.64 1.16
CA LEU A 300 18.17 -3.41 1.94
C LEU A 300 18.51 -3.66 3.42
N GLU A 301 18.72 -4.92 3.84
CA GLU A 301 18.92 -5.29 5.26
C GLU A 301 20.10 -4.55 5.89
N LEU A 302 21.16 -4.35 5.11
CA LEU A 302 22.35 -3.62 5.56
C LEU A 302 22.22 -2.09 5.46
N ALA A 303 21.22 -1.62 4.70
CA ALA A 303 20.97 -0.18 4.53
C ALA A 303 19.99 0.36 5.59
N ILE A 304 19.17 -0.51 6.19
CA ILE A 304 18.14 -0.11 7.17
C ILE A 304 18.34 -0.91 8.45
N PRO A 305 18.81 -0.29 9.54
CA PRO A 305 18.96 -0.95 10.85
C PRO A 305 17.62 -1.44 11.40
N ASP A 306 17.66 -2.53 12.17
CA ASP A 306 16.47 -3.16 12.78
C ASP A 306 15.68 -2.23 13.72
N ASP A 307 16.35 -1.34 14.43
CA ASP A 307 15.73 -0.34 15.29
C ASP A 307 14.92 0.69 14.49
N VAL A 308 15.37 1.01 13.27
CA VAL A 308 14.63 1.89 12.35
C VAL A 308 13.40 1.17 11.78
N LEU A 309 13.53 -0.12 11.43
CA LEU A 309 12.37 -0.92 10.99
C LEU A 309 11.33 -1.03 12.12
N ALA A 310 11.76 -1.29 13.36
CA ALA A 310 10.89 -1.31 14.53
C ALA A 310 10.23 0.05 14.77
N PHE A 311 10.97 1.15 14.63
CA PHE A 311 10.44 2.50 14.73
C PHE A 311 9.35 2.76 13.68
N ILE A 312 9.57 2.41 12.42
CA ILE A 312 8.56 2.55 11.35
C ILE A 312 7.32 1.71 11.68
N ALA A 313 7.52 0.44 12.08
CA ALA A 313 6.41 -0.45 12.44
C ALA A 313 5.56 0.05 13.60
N GLN A 314 6.16 0.75 14.56
CA GLN A 314 5.47 1.33 15.72
C GLN A 314 4.58 2.50 15.33
N HIS A 315 5.03 3.34 14.39
CA HIS A 315 4.40 4.62 14.08
C HIS A 315 3.52 4.59 12.82
N VAL A 316 3.79 3.72 11.86
CA VAL A 316 2.99 3.55 10.63
C VAL A 316 2.04 2.36 10.82
N ARG A 317 0.75 2.64 11.03
CA ARG A 317 -0.26 1.63 11.42
C ARG A 317 -1.37 1.44 10.39
N SER A 318 -1.45 2.27 9.38
CA SER A 318 -2.59 2.38 8.47
C SER A 318 -2.71 1.21 7.49
N SER A 319 -1.66 0.86 6.77
CA SER A 319 -1.67 -0.22 5.78
C SER A 319 -0.29 -0.76 5.47
N VAL A 320 -0.21 -1.97 4.91
CA VAL A 320 1.05 -2.56 4.45
C VAL A 320 1.66 -1.74 3.31
N ARG A 321 0.82 -1.19 2.41
CA ARG A 321 1.27 -0.29 1.34
C ARG A 321 1.98 0.96 1.88
N GLU A 322 1.49 1.51 2.98
CA GLU A 322 2.15 2.66 3.62
C GLU A 322 3.44 2.28 4.34
N LEU A 323 3.51 1.08 4.92
CA LEU A 323 4.75 0.54 5.48
C LEU A 323 5.83 0.43 4.40
N GLU A 324 5.52 -0.20 3.27
CA GLU A 324 6.44 -0.30 2.12
C GLU A 324 6.84 1.07 1.57
N GLY A 325 5.87 1.96 1.38
CA GLY A 325 6.11 3.33 0.93
C GLY A 325 6.96 4.16 1.90
N SER A 326 6.97 3.81 3.20
CA SER A 326 7.79 4.47 4.20
C SER A 326 9.27 4.09 4.07
N ILE A 327 9.58 2.84 3.76
CA ILE A 327 10.95 2.40 3.44
C ILE A 327 11.49 3.17 2.23
N ILE A 328 10.72 3.19 1.14
CA ILE A 328 11.12 3.88 -0.10
C ILE A 328 11.36 5.37 0.15
N LYS A 329 10.44 6.03 0.88
CA LYS A 329 10.57 7.45 1.22
C LYS A 329 11.80 7.72 2.08
N LEU A 330 12.09 6.85 3.06
CA LEU A 330 13.25 6.98 3.94
C LEU A 330 14.56 6.85 3.16
N LEU A 331 14.68 5.86 2.29
CA LEU A 331 15.87 5.65 1.46
C LEU A 331 16.11 6.81 0.49
N LEU A 332 15.05 7.28 -0.17
CA LEU A 332 15.14 8.47 -1.03
C LEU A 332 15.61 9.69 -0.23
N TYR A 333 15.08 9.89 0.98
CA TYR A 333 15.44 11.02 1.84
C TYR A 333 16.89 10.90 2.33
N ALA A 334 17.35 9.70 2.70
CA ALA A 334 18.73 9.40 3.06
C ALA A 334 19.69 9.73 1.90
N SER A 335 19.32 9.31 0.68
CA SER A 335 20.09 9.61 -0.53
C SER A 335 20.18 11.12 -0.81
N LEU A 336 19.06 11.83 -0.78
CA LEU A 336 19.03 13.28 -1.03
C LEU A 336 19.79 14.10 0.01
N ARG A 337 19.82 13.65 1.25
CA ARG A 337 20.53 14.34 2.35
C ARG A 337 21.96 13.86 2.56
N HIS A 338 22.40 12.83 1.82
CA HIS A 338 23.70 12.18 2.00
C HIS A 338 23.96 11.77 3.46
N ARG A 339 22.92 11.24 4.13
CA ARG A 339 22.97 10.79 5.53
C ARG A 339 22.69 9.31 5.64
N GLU A 340 23.28 8.67 6.65
CA GLU A 340 22.98 7.29 7.00
C GLU A 340 21.55 7.18 7.54
N VAL A 341 20.94 6.00 7.31
CA VAL A 341 19.60 5.70 7.80
C VAL A 341 19.67 5.56 9.33
N SER A 342 18.91 6.40 10.03
CA SER A 342 18.79 6.42 11.48
C SER A 342 17.35 6.74 11.89
N ILE A 343 17.04 6.56 13.17
CA ILE A 343 15.72 6.92 13.71
C ILE A 343 15.43 8.41 13.54
N GLU A 344 16.44 9.28 13.72
CA GLU A 344 16.30 10.73 13.55
C GLU A 344 15.95 11.06 12.10
N LEU A 345 16.64 10.42 11.14
CA LEU A 345 16.35 10.60 9.72
C LEU A 345 14.95 10.05 9.37
N ALA A 346 14.56 8.91 9.93
CA ALA A 346 13.23 8.35 9.75
C ALA A 346 12.14 9.30 10.29
N ARG A 347 12.38 9.93 11.44
CA ARG A 347 11.47 10.93 12.00
C ARG A 347 11.34 12.17 11.12
N GLU A 348 12.43 12.68 10.56
CA GLU A 348 12.42 13.80 9.62
C GLU A 348 11.69 13.42 8.31
N ALA A 349 12.01 12.27 7.74
CA ALA A 349 11.47 11.83 6.45
C ALA A 349 9.97 11.48 6.52
N LEU A 350 9.53 10.89 7.62
CA LEU A 350 8.18 10.32 7.77
C LEU A 350 7.25 11.17 8.65
N GLY A 351 7.70 12.36 9.11
CA GLY A 351 6.96 13.17 10.09
C GLY A 351 5.46 13.31 9.84
N ASP A 352 5.04 13.46 8.57
CA ASP A 352 3.63 13.57 8.19
C ASP A 352 2.84 12.26 8.31
N ARG A 353 3.55 11.11 8.38
CA ARG A 353 2.95 9.76 8.42
C ARG A 353 3.06 9.10 9.79
N LEU A 354 3.88 9.66 10.67
CA LEU A 354 4.06 9.11 12.02
C LEU A 354 2.83 9.42 12.87
N GLN A 355 2.14 8.38 13.31
CA GLN A 355 1.16 8.56 14.37
C GLN A 355 1.89 8.86 15.68
N PRO A 356 1.43 9.82 16.49
CA PRO A 356 2.05 10.11 17.76
C PRO A 356 2.07 8.84 18.63
N ASP A 357 3.20 8.61 19.32
CA ASP A 357 3.34 7.51 20.26
C ASP A 357 2.19 7.54 21.27
N ALA A 358 1.52 6.40 21.47
CA ALA A 358 0.50 6.28 22.51
C ALA A 358 1.06 6.59 23.92
N ASP A 359 2.36 6.34 24.12
CA ASP A 359 3.08 6.65 25.39
C ASP A 359 3.60 8.10 25.45
N ALA A 360 3.92 8.73 24.31
CA ALA A 360 4.23 10.16 24.24
C ALA A 360 2.97 11.04 24.29
N ALA A 361 1.82 10.48 23.91
CA ALA A 361 0.51 11.12 24.09
C ALA A 361 0.13 11.27 25.56
N ALA A 362 0.71 10.48 26.47
CA ALA A 362 0.54 10.67 27.92
C ALA A 362 1.29 11.92 28.46
N VAL A 363 2.19 12.54 27.70
CA VAL A 363 2.96 13.73 28.10
C VAL A 363 2.59 15.00 27.32
N LYS A 364 1.90 14.86 26.15
CA LYS A 364 1.32 15.98 25.39
C LYS A 364 -0.03 15.59 24.80
N THR A 365 -0.95 15.17 25.65
CA THR A 365 -2.36 15.18 25.30
C THR A 365 -2.83 16.64 25.22
N ARG A 366 -2.74 17.22 24.02
CA ARG A 366 -3.90 18.00 23.60
C ARG A 366 -5.03 16.97 23.46
N ALA A 367 -5.77 16.80 24.54
CA ALA A 367 -6.96 15.96 24.56
C ALA A 367 -7.81 16.39 23.37
N LEU A 368 -8.21 15.43 22.52
CA LEU A 368 -9.31 15.69 21.58
C LEU A 368 -10.41 16.34 22.39
N PRO A 369 -10.95 17.47 21.96
CA PRO A 369 -11.96 18.16 22.75
C PRO A 369 -13.08 17.17 23.05
N SER A 370 -13.46 17.04 24.32
CA SER A 370 -14.59 16.18 24.71
C SER A 370 -15.88 16.70 24.06
N ILE A 371 -16.89 15.84 23.90
CA ILE A 371 -18.21 16.27 23.41
C ILE A 371 -18.79 17.42 24.25
N ASP A 372 -18.53 17.43 25.56
CA ASP A 372 -18.93 18.50 26.46
C ASP A 372 -18.24 19.83 26.08
N LYS A 373 -16.95 19.78 25.74
CA LYS A 373 -16.20 20.95 25.30
C LYS A 373 -16.72 21.51 23.95
N VAL A 374 -17.13 20.61 23.02
CA VAL A 374 -17.81 21.03 21.79
C VAL A 374 -19.12 21.75 22.11
N GLN A 375 -19.90 21.20 23.05
CA GLN A 375 -21.16 21.82 23.48
C GLN A 375 -20.91 23.16 24.16
N ASP A 376 -19.91 23.30 25.03
CA ASP A 376 -19.57 24.53 25.75
C ASP A 376 -19.13 25.65 24.80
N ILE A 377 -18.23 25.36 23.86
CA ILE A 377 -17.74 26.35 22.90
C ILE A 377 -18.86 26.82 21.98
N VAL A 378 -19.66 25.88 21.45
CA VAL A 378 -20.80 26.24 20.59
C VAL A 378 -21.85 27.00 21.41
N ALA A 379 -22.16 26.58 22.62
CA ALA A 379 -23.12 27.26 23.48
C ALA A 379 -22.69 28.71 23.74
N ARG A 380 -21.45 28.95 24.13
CA ARG A 380 -20.89 30.28 24.36
C ARG A 380 -20.94 31.17 23.11
N ARG A 381 -20.54 30.66 21.97
CA ARG A 381 -20.49 31.43 20.71
C ARG A 381 -21.84 31.78 20.12
N TRP A 382 -22.84 30.96 20.37
CA TRP A 382 -24.20 31.20 19.88
C TRP A 382 -25.13 31.76 20.94
N GLY A 383 -24.62 32.05 22.17
CA GLY A 383 -25.41 32.68 23.23
C GLY A 383 -26.51 31.76 23.76
N VAL A 384 -26.22 30.46 23.84
CA VAL A 384 -27.14 29.46 24.39
C VAL A 384 -26.46 28.68 25.53
N THR A 385 -27.21 27.88 26.27
CA THR A 385 -26.61 27.03 27.32
C THR A 385 -26.35 25.60 26.82
N PRO A 386 -25.36 24.88 27.35
CA PRO A 386 -25.11 23.48 27.01
C PRO A 386 -26.34 22.59 27.27
N GLU A 387 -27.08 22.84 28.35
CA GLU A 387 -28.33 22.14 28.66
C GLU A 387 -29.40 22.44 27.61
N GLY A 388 -29.44 23.65 27.06
CA GLY A 388 -30.28 24.03 25.94
C GLY A 388 -29.98 23.21 24.68
N LEU A 389 -28.70 22.93 24.39
CA LEU A 389 -28.27 22.08 23.28
C LEU A 389 -28.74 20.63 23.47
N ARG A 390 -28.73 20.12 24.71
CA ARG A 390 -29.21 18.78 25.08
C ARG A 390 -30.73 18.68 25.18
N SER A 391 -31.44 19.81 25.29
CA SER A 391 -32.89 19.83 25.47
C SER A 391 -33.65 19.30 24.24
N LYS A 392 -34.91 18.83 24.45
CA LYS A 392 -35.83 18.43 23.36
C LYS A 392 -36.49 19.62 22.66
N ALA A 393 -36.24 20.86 23.11
CA ALA A 393 -36.87 22.06 22.54
C ALA A 393 -36.49 22.25 21.06
N ARG A 394 -37.49 22.67 20.25
CA ARG A 394 -37.36 22.88 18.79
C ARG A 394 -37.37 24.36 18.41
N ILE A 395 -36.85 25.22 19.27
CA ILE A 395 -36.76 26.66 19.05
C ILE A 395 -35.57 26.93 18.10
N LYS A 396 -35.77 27.80 17.11
CA LYS A 396 -34.75 28.10 16.07
C LYS A 396 -33.41 28.55 16.67
N SER A 397 -33.45 29.34 17.75
CA SER A 397 -32.24 29.78 18.49
C SER A 397 -31.41 28.65 19.11
N LEU A 398 -32.03 27.49 19.41
CA LEU A 398 -31.34 26.31 19.91
C LEU A 398 -31.07 25.26 18.83
N THR A 399 -31.90 25.22 17.80
CA THR A 399 -31.81 24.19 16.75
C THR A 399 -30.55 24.37 15.89
N VAL A 400 -30.24 25.59 15.46
CA VAL A 400 -29.07 25.86 14.62
C VAL A 400 -27.76 25.60 15.37
N PRO A 401 -27.54 26.14 16.60
CA PRO A 401 -26.33 25.81 17.35
C PRO A 401 -26.19 24.31 17.64
N ARG A 402 -27.27 23.61 17.93
CA ARG A 402 -27.28 22.17 18.13
C ARG A 402 -26.83 21.40 16.88
N GLN A 403 -27.32 21.78 15.70
CA GLN A 403 -26.91 21.18 14.43
C GLN A 403 -25.41 21.39 14.18
N ILE A 404 -24.88 22.58 14.48
CA ILE A 404 -23.46 22.89 14.39
C ILE A 404 -22.63 22.05 15.37
N ALA A 405 -23.09 21.91 16.61
CA ALA A 405 -22.38 21.09 17.61
C ALA A 405 -22.34 19.61 17.20
N MET A 406 -23.45 19.06 16.64
CA MET A 406 -23.48 17.71 16.09
C MET A 406 -22.54 17.54 14.89
N TYR A 407 -22.49 18.55 14.00
CA TYR A 407 -21.57 18.57 12.86
C TYR A 407 -20.11 18.57 13.34
N LEU A 408 -19.73 19.44 14.27
CA LEU A 408 -18.37 19.50 14.83
C LEU A 408 -18.00 18.23 15.58
N ALA A 409 -18.93 17.62 16.32
CA ALA A 409 -18.71 16.34 16.98
C ALA A 409 -18.45 15.23 15.96
N ARG A 410 -19.13 15.19 14.84
CA ARG A 410 -18.91 14.21 13.76
C ARG A 410 -17.56 14.42 13.07
N GLU A 411 -17.24 15.65 12.68
CA GLU A 411 -16.05 15.99 11.89
C GLU A 411 -14.75 15.93 12.72
N MET A 412 -14.78 16.43 13.96
CA MET A 412 -13.57 16.58 14.78
C MET A 412 -13.32 15.40 15.71
N LEU A 413 -14.39 14.82 16.28
CA LEU A 413 -14.28 13.71 17.24
C LEU A 413 -14.52 12.35 16.56
N GLN A 414 -14.92 12.31 15.30
CA GLN A 414 -15.26 11.11 14.52
C GLN A 414 -16.26 10.17 15.24
N MET A 415 -17.09 10.73 16.12
CA MET A 415 -18.07 9.97 16.92
C MET A 415 -19.11 9.27 16.05
N GLN A 416 -19.60 8.13 16.52
CA GLN A 416 -20.70 7.43 15.85
C GLN A 416 -22.02 8.24 15.96
N LEU A 417 -22.85 8.17 14.94
CA LEU A 417 -24.10 8.94 14.87
C LEU A 417 -25.05 8.66 16.06
N VAL A 418 -25.04 7.43 16.55
CA VAL A 418 -25.84 7.01 17.71
C VAL A 418 -25.32 7.68 18.99
N GLU A 419 -24.01 7.71 19.19
CA GLU A 419 -23.36 8.34 20.35
C GLU A 419 -23.60 9.86 20.37
N ILE A 420 -23.47 10.51 19.19
CA ILE A 420 -23.82 11.92 19.04
C ILE A 420 -25.29 12.14 19.42
N GLY A 421 -26.20 11.32 18.91
CA GLY A 421 -27.62 11.42 19.24
C GLY A 421 -27.89 11.33 20.75
N GLN A 422 -27.26 10.39 21.45
CA GLN A 422 -27.35 10.24 22.90
C GLN A 422 -26.84 11.48 23.64
N SER A 423 -25.70 12.05 23.24
CA SER A 423 -25.10 13.22 23.86
C SER A 423 -25.90 14.51 23.66
N PHE A 424 -26.83 14.54 22.73
CA PHE A 424 -27.75 15.66 22.46
C PHE A 424 -29.21 15.38 22.85
N GLY A 425 -29.44 14.68 23.97
CA GLY A 425 -30.75 14.45 24.56
C GLY A 425 -31.51 13.25 23.98
N GLY A 426 -30.81 12.19 23.60
CA GLY A 426 -31.38 10.93 23.13
C GLY A 426 -32.08 11.06 21.77
N ARG A 427 -31.42 11.73 20.83
CA ARG A 427 -31.95 11.92 19.47
C ARG A 427 -31.57 10.74 18.58
N ASP A 428 -32.49 10.40 17.68
CA ASP A 428 -32.27 9.37 16.71
C ASP A 428 -31.12 9.73 15.73
N HIS A 429 -30.38 8.71 15.28
CA HIS A 429 -29.27 8.86 14.35
C HIS A 429 -29.68 9.55 13.03
N SER A 430 -30.92 9.33 12.56
CA SER A 430 -31.47 10.01 11.38
C SER A 430 -31.56 11.54 11.57
N THR A 431 -31.85 12.00 12.80
CA THR A 431 -31.85 13.43 13.15
C THR A 431 -30.43 13.99 13.11
N VAL A 432 -29.43 13.21 13.51
CA VAL A 432 -28.03 13.62 13.46
C VAL A 432 -27.54 13.73 12.01
N ILE A 433 -27.84 12.73 11.16
CA ILE A 433 -27.52 12.75 9.73
C ILE A 433 -28.08 14.03 9.08
N HIS A 434 -29.39 14.27 9.23
CA HIS A 434 -30.02 15.45 8.67
C HIS A 434 -29.41 16.76 9.18
N SER A 435 -28.99 16.80 10.45
CA SER A 435 -28.34 17.98 11.05
C SER A 435 -26.98 18.24 10.42
N VAL A 436 -26.16 17.20 10.24
CA VAL A 436 -24.85 17.28 9.62
C VAL A 436 -24.95 17.74 8.17
N GLU A 437 -25.80 17.10 7.37
CA GLU A 437 -26.02 17.47 5.96
C GLU A 437 -26.50 18.91 5.79
N LYS A 438 -27.39 19.36 6.68
CA LYS A 438 -27.92 20.71 6.64
C LYS A 438 -26.83 21.75 6.91
N VAL A 439 -25.95 21.50 7.89
CA VAL A 439 -24.82 22.38 8.18
C VAL A 439 -23.84 22.36 7.00
N GLN A 440 -23.50 21.21 6.43
CA GLN A 440 -22.64 21.11 5.26
C GLN A 440 -23.16 21.91 4.07
N LYS A 441 -24.45 21.81 3.76
CA LYS A 441 -25.09 22.60 2.70
C LYS A 441 -25.05 24.11 2.98
N GLN A 442 -25.20 24.50 4.25
CA GLN A 442 -25.18 25.92 4.64
C GLN A 442 -23.75 26.49 4.59
N LEU A 443 -22.73 25.71 4.97
CA LEU A 443 -21.32 26.09 4.86
C LEU A 443 -20.89 26.39 3.41
N GLN A 444 -21.52 25.74 2.43
CA GLN A 444 -21.25 26.01 1.01
C GLN A 444 -21.90 27.32 0.50
N ARG A 445 -23.03 27.72 1.08
CA ARG A 445 -23.86 28.82 0.57
C ARG A 445 -23.67 30.15 1.31
N ASP A 446 -23.26 30.09 2.59
CA ASP A 446 -23.20 31.27 3.47
C ASP A 446 -21.78 31.46 3.99
N ARG A 447 -21.10 32.51 3.50
CA ARG A 447 -19.71 32.82 3.89
C ARG A 447 -19.60 33.21 5.35
N VAL A 448 -20.53 34.01 5.87
CA VAL A 448 -20.52 34.48 7.27
C VAL A 448 -20.74 33.31 8.24
N PHE A 449 -21.67 32.43 7.87
CA PHE A 449 -21.91 31.21 8.63
C PHE A 449 -20.66 30.31 8.66
N ARG A 450 -19.99 30.16 7.52
CA ARG A 450 -18.73 29.38 7.39
C ARG A 450 -17.64 29.95 8.30
N GLU A 451 -17.37 31.26 8.22
CA GLU A 451 -16.34 31.93 9.04
C GLU A 451 -16.62 31.75 10.55
N ARG A 452 -17.87 31.78 10.96
CA ARG A 452 -18.27 31.59 12.35
C ARG A 452 -18.10 30.15 12.83
N VAL A 453 -18.42 29.17 11.99
CA VAL A 453 -18.23 27.73 12.31
C VAL A 453 -16.73 27.39 12.32
N GLU A 454 -15.95 27.88 11.37
CA GLU A 454 -14.52 27.67 11.29
C GLU A 454 -13.79 28.30 12.50
N SER A 455 -14.21 29.48 12.93
CA SER A 455 -13.69 30.09 14.14
C SER A 455 -13.99 29.25 15.42
N ALA A 456 -15.14 28.58 15.49
CA ALA A 456 -15.43 27.64 16.59
C ALA A 456 -14.55 26.38 16.50
N ARG A 457 -14.30 25.89 15.28
CA ARG A 457 -13.39 24.78 15.01
C ARG A 457 -11.95 25.07 15.45
N GLN A 458 -11.44 26.25 15.11
CA GLN A 458 -10.09 26.68 15.51
C GLN A 458 -9.98 26.80 17.04
N GLU A 459 -11.00 27.32 17.72
CA GLU A 459 -11.02 27.38 19.18
C GLU A 459 -11.02 25.99 19.82
N LEU A 460 -11.72 25.01 19.21
CA LEU A 460 -11.68 23.62 19.66
C LEU A 460 -10.30 22.96 19.48
N LEU A 461 -9.54 23.33 18.45
CA LEU A 461 -8.19 22.85 18.20
C LEU A 461 -7.14 23.48 19.13
N THR A 462 -7.42 24.67 19.68
CA THR A 462 -6.50 25.42 20.54
C THR A 462 -6.82 25.27 22.03
N ALA A 463 -7.92 24.68 22.37
CA ALA A 463 -8.44 24.52 23.72
C ALA A 463 -8.23 23.11 24.27
#